data_d4103aa0980af895c6adcdaadd842a00
#
_entry.id   d4103aa0980af895c6adcdaadd842a00
#
_cell.length_a   1.000
_cell.length_b   1.000
_cell.length_c   1.000
_cell.angle_alpha   90.00
_cell.angle_beta   90.00
_cell.angle_gamma   90.00
#
_symmetry.space_group_name_H-M   'P 1'
#
loop_
_entity.id
_entity.type
_entity.pdbx_description
1 polymer ?
#
loop_
_entity_poly.entity_id
_entity_poly.type
_entity_poly.pdbx_seq_one_letter_code
_entity_poly.pdbx_strand_id
1 'polypeptide(L)'
;MRLPFFSGRERRGAGLLRALLLTGTGLMIPCYLFTVGNVALSPWPLYERNRLALALLTPACLLALLLLLRTADRHEAFFARHERRVLLGFALFYLVVQLVMATQLRFIPVTDAEQCFTAAELLTDTGTYGNVERPFIYFTRYPHNLGLVYLLSFVFRIGNALGLADRFMQAVVACSVLFTLGLLSAARLCRRLCGVRGQSRLLLLLLTCLPLLYCTSELYTDAFSLAFPTMIVYAFVRTREAGTRGARALWAVLFALSAFIGAQIRFTSVIAAIACLIAALFESRIRLTAWLAAPLALVFVAGSAAVNAENARHLGAENIEKYTLPKLHYIAMGLPVQSDEGYGQYGYGGWLVFSTSFDDPQERDAALLREVIDRIYYLRYPSRLLNMMSRKNLSTFGDGTFRLNDIIEGDVRDPDNLVKQFVFAPGKYYPLYYHLCTAMFLAQMLLACLACAQAIKRRQTHAAALFVALLGIFLFLCMWETRARYFFQFELVLLCAGAMLETPCRGAVHLPLPMRRKACVPGDVCDGSSAQRP
;
A
#
# COMPACT_ATOMS: atom_id res chain seq x y z
N MET A 1 36.49 -9.39 7.05
CA MET A 1 37.02 -8.03 7.27
C MET A 1 36.31 -7.43 8.48
N ARG A 2 36.95 -7.46 9.64
CA ARG A 2 36.45 -6.86 10.88
C ARG A 2 36.64 -5.35 10.75
N LEU A 3 35.55 -4.56 10.81
CA LEU A 3 35.65 -3.10 10.84
C LEU A 3 36.25 -2.68 12.18
N PRO A 4 37.29 -1.86 12.19
CA PRO A 4 37.90 -1.36 13.41
C PRO A 4 37.06 -0.21 14.02
N PHE A 5 37.01 -0.23 15.34
CA PHE A 5 36.83 0.90 16.23
C PHE A 5 35.61 1.83 16.02
N PHE A 6 34.40 1.36 16.41
CA PHE A 6 33.43 2.27 16.99
C PHE A 6 33.73 2.42 18.48
N SER A 7 33.86 3.66 18.94
CA SER A 7 34.01 3.95 20.36
C SER A 7 32.80 3.42 21.14
N GLY A 8 32.96 3.10 22.42
CA GLY A 8 31.85 2.59 23.24
C GLY A 8 30.62 3.54 23.27
N ARG A 9 30.83 4.83 23.02
CA ARG A 9 29.79 5.87 22.93
C ARG A 9 28.93 5.74 21.64
N GLU A 10 29.56 5.43 20.50
CA GLU A 10 28.85 5.20 19.22
C GLU A 10 28.03 3.90 19.23
N ARG A 11 28.52 2.85 19.90
CA ARG A 11 27.77 1.59 20.09
C ARG A 11 26.54 1.80 20.97
N ARG A 12 26.60 2.65 22.00
CA ARG A 12 25.47 3.00 22.87
C ARG A 12 24.44 3.83 22.09
N GLY A 13 24.85 4.80 21.29
CA GLY A 13 23.97 5.61 20.45
C GLY A 13 23.20 4.77 19.42
N ALA A 14 23.89 3.84 18.73
CA ALA A 14 23.24 2.92 17.78
C ALA A 14 22.24 1.97 18.48
N GLY A 15 22.52 1.55 19.71
CA GLY A 15 21.60 0.74 20.52
C GLY A 15 20.32 1.50 20.87
N LEU A 16 20.46 2.77 21.27
CA LEU A 16 19.33 3.64 21.59
C LEU A 16 18.44 3.89 20.36
N LEU A 17 19.02 4.23 19.20
CA LEU A 17 18.26 4.44 17.97
C LEU A 17 17.46 3.20 17.55
N ARG A 18 18.04 2.01 17.65
CA ARG A 18 17.32 0.76 17.39
C ARG A 18 16.20 0.51 18.39
N ALA A 19 16.40 0.83 19.67
CA ALA A 19 15.35 0.72 20.67
C ALA A 19 14.19 1.69 20.34
N LEU A 20 14.50 2.94 19.98
CA LEU A 20 13.50 3.92 19.55
C LEU A 20 12.74 3.46 18.29
N LEU A 21 13.42 2.86 17.30
CA LEU A 21 12.77 2.29 16.12
C LEU A 21 11.76 1.20 16.53
N LEU A 22 12.16 0.27 17.39
CA LEU A 22 11.29 -0.82 17.85
C LEU A 22 10.11 -0.28 18.68
N THR A 23 10.34 0.70 19.55
CA THR A 23 9.27 1.35 20.32
C THR A 23 8.30 2.08 19.40
N GLY A 24 8.81 2.87 18.44
CA GLY A 24 7.98 3.55 17.43
C GLY A 24 7.17 2.57 16.58
N THR A 25 7.80 1.47 16.16
CA THR A 25 7.11 0.38 15.46
C THR A 25 5.97 -0.21 16.30
N GLY A 26 6.17 -0.32 17.60
CA GLY A 26 5.18 -0.83 18.55
C GLY A 26 3.91 0.01 18.66
N LEU A 27 3.95 1.30 18.30
CA LEU A 27 2.76 2.16 18.28
C LEU A 27 1.70 1.70 17.27
N MET A 28 2.08 0.90 16.28
CA MET A 28 1.12 0.27 15.37
C MET A 28 0.13 -0.63 16.13
N ILE A 29 0.59 -1.33 17.18
CA ILE A 29 -0.24 -2.29 17.91
C ILE A 29 -1.48 -1.64 18.54
N PRO A 30 -1.36 -0.61 19.42
CA PRO A 30 -2.54 0.03 20.00
C PRO A 30 -3.43 0.68 18.94
N CYS A 31 -2.87 1.24 17.85
CA CYS A 31 -3.65 1.81 16.75
C CYS A 31 -4.55 0.75 16.08
N TYR A 32 -3.99 -0.42 15.77
CA TYR A 32 -4.73 -1.47 15.09
C TYR A 32 -5.66 -2.23 16.04
N LEU A 33 -5.30 -2.41 17.30
CA LEU A 33 -6.21 -2.96 18.32
C LEU A 33 -7.41 -2.03 18.54
N PHE A 34 -7.18 -0.71 18.61
CA PHE A 34 -8.26 0.28 18.64
C PHE A 34 -9.17 0.14 17.42
N THR A 35 -8.58 0.00 16.21
CA THR A 35 -9.33 -0.19 14.97
C THR A 35 -10.23 -1.43 15.04
N VAL A 36 -9.65 -2.58 15.38
CA VAL A 36 -10.40 -3.86 15.45
C VAL A 36 -11.52 -3.76 16.48
N GLY A 37 -11.23 -3.26 17.67
CA GLY A 37 -12.23 -3.07 18.73
C GLY A 37 -13.32 -2.11 18.32
N ASN A 38 -12.97 -0.99 17.71
CA ASN A 38 -13.91 0.02 17.26
C ASN A 38 -14.82 -0.51 16.14
N VAL A 39 -14.26 -1.17 15.12
CA VAL A 39 -15.06 -1.73 14.02
C VAL A 39 -16.01 -2.82 14.51
N ALA A 40 -15.56 -3.69 15.43
CA ALA A 40 -16.39 -4.77 15.95
C ALA A 40 -17.48 -4.28 16.93
N LEU A 41 -17.21 -3.26 17.76
CA LEU A 41 -18.01 -2.93 18.94
C LEU A 41 -18.70 -1.57 18.92
N SER A 42 -18.24 -0.60 18.11
CA SER A 42 -18.77 0.76 18.10
C SER A 42 -20.27 0.79 17.82
N PRO A 43 -21.04 1.67 18.50
CA PRO A 43 -22.48 1.83 18.27
C PRO A 43 -22.80 2.59 16.96
N TRP A 44 -21.82 3.29 16.38
CA TRP A 44 -22.05 4.10 15.19
C TRP A 44 -22.52 3.24 14.00
N PRO A 45 -23.53 3.67 13.25
CA PRO A 45 -23.98 2.95 12.07
C PRO A 45 -22.93 3.02 10.96
N LEU A 46 -22.77 1.91 10.24
CA LEU A 46 -21.96 1.86 9.05
C LEU A 46 -22.49 0.75 8.13
N TYR A 47 -22.95 1.10 6.93
CA TYR A 47 -23.40 0.15 5.89
C TYR A 47 -24.19 -1.06 6.43
N GLU A 48 -23.90 -2.26 5.90
CA GLU A 48 -24.48 -3.54 6.29
C GLU A 48 -23.92 -4.13 7.60
N ARG A 49 -23.16 -3.36 8.38
CA ARG A 49 -22.41 -3.85 9.53
C ARG A 49 -23.30 -4.47 10.62
N ASN A 50 -23.12 -5.76 10.85
CA ASN A 50 -23.63 -6.47 12.02
C ASN A 50 -22.49 -6.70 13.02
N ARG A 51 -22.55 -6.01 14.18
CA ARG A 51 -21.51 -6.06 15.21
C ARG A 51 -21.29 -7.45 15.78
N LEU A 52 -22.38 -8.19 16.05
CA LEU A 52 -22.28 -9.54 16.59
C LEU A 52 -21.61 -10.49 15.60
N ALA A 53 -21.99 -10.40 14.32
CA ALA A 53 -21.35 -11.20 13.27
C ALA A 53 -19.84 -10.91 13.20
N LEU A 54 -19.40 -9.64 13.22
CA LEU A 54 -17.99 -9.29 13.20
C LEU A 54 -17.24 -9.73 14.47
N ALA A 55 -17.87 -9.59 15.64
CA ALA A 55 -17.28 -10.02 16.92
C ALA A 55 -17.04 -11.53 16.96
N LEU A 56 -17.89 -12.34 16.31
CA LEU A 56 -17.76 -13.81 16.22
C LEU A 56 -16.84 -14.24 15.08
N LEU A 57 -16.99 -13.64 13.90
CA LEU A 57 -16.21 -14.02 12.71
C LEU A 57 -14.74 -13.61 12.80
N THR A 58 -14.42 -12.47 13.38
CA THR A 58 -13.02 -11.99 13.44
C THR A 58 -12.09 -12.96 14.19
N PRO A 59 -12.43 -13.46 15.39
CA PRO A 59 -11.60 -14.48 16.05
C PRO A 59 -11.53 -15.80 15.26
N ALA A 60 -12.63 -16.22 14.62
CA ALA A 60 -12.65 -17.42 13.78
C ALA A 60 -11.73 -17.25 12.56
N CYS A 61 -11.77 -16.11 11.89
CA CYS A 61 -10.85 -15.77 10.81
C CYS A 61 -9.39 -15.73 11.28
N LEU A 62 -9.11 -15.14 12.46
CA LEU A 62 -7.77 -15.15 13.02
C LEU A 62 -7.26 -16.57 13.27
N LEU A 63 -8.11 -17.44 13.84
CA LEU A 63 -7.76 -18.84 14.03
C LEU A 63 -7.46 -19.51 12.67
N ALA A 64 -8.29 -19.28 11.66
CA ALA A 64 -8.07 -19.80 10.31
C ALA A 64 -6.73 -19.31 9.72
N LEU A 65 -6.39 -18.03 9.87
CA LEU A 65 -5.10 -17.48 9.45
C LEU A 65 -3.93 -18.16 10.17
N LEU A 66 -4.01 -18.35 11.49
CA LEU A 66 -2.98 -19.04 12.26
C LEU A 66 -2.83 -20.52 11.83
N LEU A 67 -3.91 -21.19 11.49
CA LEU A 67 -3.87 -22.54 10.93
C LEU A 67 -3.24 -22.57 9.54
N LEU A 68 -3.52 -21.59 8.67
CA LEU A 68 -2.88 -21.45 7.37
C LEU A 68 -1.36 -21.25 7.51
N LEU A 69 -0.91 -20.39 8.44
CA LEU A 69 0.52 -20.21 8.70
C LEU A 69 1.17 -21.53 9.17
N ARG A 70 0.51 -22.26 10.08
CA ARG A 70 1.00 -23.58 10.53
C ARG A 70 1.06 -24.59 9.38
N THR A 71 0.09 -24.56 8.46
CA THR A 71 0.08 -25.41 7.28
C THR A 71 1.23 -25.08 6.34
N ALA A 72 1.50 -23.78 6.09
CA ALA A 72 2.67 -23.34 5.34
C ALA A 72 3.97 -23.87 5.95
N ASP A 73 4.10 -23.80 7.27
CA ASP A 73 5.29 -24.25 8.00
C ASP A 73 5.44 -25.77 7.96
N ARG A 74 4.36 -26.54 8.08
CA ARG A 74 4.39 -28.01 7.98
C ARG A 74 4.84 -28.48 6.59
N HIS A 75 4.49 -27.74 5.55
CA HIS A 75 4.82 -28.07 4.17
C HIS A 75 6.03 -27.29 3.63
N GLU A 76 6.90 -26.75 4.51
CA GLU A 76 8.08 -25.96 4.11
C GLU A 76 8.97 -26.72 3.11
N ALA A 77 9.21 -28.00 3.30
CA ALA A 77 10.03 -28.81 2.40
C ALA A 77 9.44 -28.89 0.99
N PHE A 78 8.11 -28.99 0.85
CA PHE A 78 7.43 -28.95 -0.44
C PHE A 78 7.60 -27.58 -1.10
N PHE A 79 7.34 -26.50 -0.38
CA PHE A 79 7.51 -25.14 -0.88
C PHE A 79 8.97 -24.85 -1.27
N ALA A 80 9.94 -25.32 -0.50
CA ALA A 80 11.36 -25.17 -0.81
C ALA A 80 11.76 -25.91 -2.09
N ARG A 81 11.27 -27.15 -2.27
CA ARG A 81 11.54 -27.96 -3.46
C ARG A 81 10.92 -27.38 -4.73
N HIS A 82 9.74 -26.78 -4.62
CA HIS A 82 8.95 -26.30 -5.76
C HIS A 82 8.80 -24.77 -5.79
N GLU A 83 9.70 -24.03 -5.11
CA GLU A 83 9.58 -22.58 -4.87
C GLU A 83 9.20 -21.79 -6.14
N ARG A 84 9.94 -21.97 -7.22
CA ARG A 84 9.70 -21.25 -8.49
C ARG A 84 8.35 -21.62 -9.11
N ARG A 85 8.01 -22.92 -9.15
CA ARG A 85 6.76 -23.41 -9.75
C ARG A 85 5.55 -22.92 -8.98
N VAL A 86 5.60 -22.97 -7.66
CA VAL A 86 4.52 -22.47 -6.79
C VAL A 86 4.34 -20.96 -6.96
N LEU A 87 5.43 -20.19 -6.95
CA LEU A 87 5.35 -18.74 -7.14
C LEU A 87 4.77 -18.36 -8.51
N LEU A 88 5.24 -19.01 -9.59
CA LEU A 88 4.70 -18.80 -10.93
C LEU A 88 3.25 -19.28 -11.04
N GLY A 89 2.89 -20.39 -10.40
CA GLY A 89 1.51 -20.88 -10.35
C GLY A 89 0.56 -19.87 -9.67
N PHE A 90 0.98 -19.26 -8.55
CA PHE A 90 0.22 -18.20 -7.90
C PHE A 90 0.11 -16.93 -8.76
N ALA A 91 1.19 -16.51 -9.40
CA ALA A 91 1.17 -15.36 -10.29
C ALA A 91 0.23 -15.58 -11.48
N LEU A 92 0.28 -16.76 -12.09
CA LEU A 92 -0.62 -17.16 -13.19
C LEU A 92 -2.06 -17.29 -12.71
N PHE A 93 -2.28 -17.89 -11.54
CA PHE A 93 -3.61 -18.03 -10.94
C PHE A 93 -4.29 -16.65 -10.79
N TYR A 94 -3.60 -15.69 -10.16
CA TYR A 94 -4.15 -14.34 -10.00
C TYR A 94 -4.38 -13.65 -11.34
N LEU A 95 -3.42 -13.73 -12.27
CA LEU A 95 -3.57 -13.15 -13.60
C LEU A 95 -4.81 -13.71 -14.31
N VAL A 96 -4.95 -15.03 -14.36
CA VAL A 96 -6.10 -15.68 -15.01
C VAL A 96 -7.42 -15.32 -14.31
N VAL A 97 -7.46 -15.41 -12.98
CA VAL A 97 -8.69 -15.11 -12.23
C VAL A 97 -9.08 -13.65 -12.42
N GLN A 98 -8.15 -12.71 -12.35
CA GLN A 98 -8.46 -11.28 -12.57
C GLN A 98 -8.98 -11.01 -13.98
N LEU A 99 -8.42 -11.62 -15.01
CA LEU A 99 -8.92 -11.50 -16.38
C LEU A 99 -10.32 -12.11 -16.55
N VAL A 100 -10.55 -13.29 -15.95
CA VAL A 100 -11.88 -13.92 -15.95
C VAL A 100 -12.89 -13.06 -15.17
N MET A 101 -12.52 -12.57 -13.99
CA MET A 101 -13.38 -11.68 -13.20
C MET A 101 -13.71 -10.39 -13.95
N ALA A 102 -12.76 -9.82 -14.70
CA ALA A 102 -13.00 -8.64 -15.50
C ALA A 102 -14.03 -8.85 -16.63
N THR A 103 -14.15 -10.07 -17.17
CA THR A 103 -15.22 -10.38 -18.13
C THR A 103 -16.60 -10.44 -17.46
N GLN A 104 -16.68 -10.86 -16.20
CA GLN A 104 -17.92 -10.93 -15.42
C GLN A 104 -18.29 -9.58 -14.79
N LEU A 105 -17.28 -8.79 -14.48
CA LEU A 105 -17.37 -7.49 -13.84
C LEU A 105 -16.96 -6.39 -14.82
N ARG A 106 -17.47 -6.44 -16.06
CA ARG A 106 -17.22 -5.37 -17.02
C ARG A 106 -18.06 -4.16 -16.64
N PHE A 107 -17.39 -3.06 -16.33
CA PHE A 107 -18.02 -1.84 -15.84
C PHE A 107 -17.84 -0.68 -16.78
N ILE A 108 -18.73 0.31 -16.61
CA ILE A 108 -18.50 1.66 -17.10
C ILE A 108 -17.88 2.42 -15.90
N PRO A 109 -16.67 2.96 -16.05
CA PRO A 109 -16.10 3.84 -15.01
C PRO A 109 -17.04 5.03 -14.76
N VAL A 110 -17.24 5.36 -13.47
CA VAL A 110 -18.06 6.52 -13.07
C VAL A 110 -17.25 7.48 -12.20
N THR A 111 -17.75 8.70 -12.02
CA THR A 111 -17.13 9.73 -11.16
C THR A 111 -15.67 10.00 -11.53
N ASP A 112 -14.74 9.85 -10.58
CA ASP A 112 -13.31 10.09 -10.77
C ASP A 112 -12.66 9.12 -11.78
N ALA A 113 -13.08 7.85 -11.75
CA ALA A 113 -12.57 6.84 -12.67
C ALA A 113 -12.98 7.14 -14.12
N GLU A 114 -14.21 7.61 -14.33
CA GLU A 114 -14.70 8.08 -15.65
C GLU A 114 -13.83 9.22 -16.20
N GLN A 115 -13.53 10.24 -15.35
CA GLN A 115 -12.70 11.36 -15.77
C GLN A 115 -11.30 10.90 -16.19
N CYS A 116 -10.69 10.01 -15.41
CA CYS A 116 -9.36 9.48 -15.73
C CYS A 116 -9.37 8.65 -17.03
N PHE A 117 -10.38 7.79 -17.21
CA PHE A 117 -10.48 6.93 -18.39
C PHE A 117 -10.75 7.75 -19.66
N THR A 118 -11.75 8.65 -19.62
CA THR A 118 -12.09 9.53 -20.74
C THR A 118 -10.93 10.45 -21.14
N ALA A 119 -10.24 11.05 -20.14
CA ALA A 119 -9.08 11.89 -20.45
C ALA A 119 -7.93 11.09 -21.07
N ALA A 120 -7.73 9.83 -20.66
CA ALA A 120 -6.73 8.96 -21.25
C ALA A 120 -7.07 8.59 -22.72
N GLU A 121 -8.36 8.37 -23.01
CA GLU A 121 -8.84 8.16 -24.37
C GLU A 121 -8.60 9.39 -25.23
N LEU A 122 -9.04 10.57 -24.77
CA LEU A 122 -8.83 11.85 -25.47
C LEU A 122 -7.34 12.10 -25.73
N LEU A 123 -6.50 11.93 -24.72
CA LEU A 123 -5.05 12.11 -24.85
C LEU A 123 -4.42 11.13 -25.86
N THR A 124 -4.98 9.93 -25.96
CA THR A 124 -4.51 8.92 -26.93
C THR A 124 -4.92 9.28 -28.36
N ASP A 125 -6.16 9.71 -28.56
CA ASP A 125 -6.77 9.89 -29.88
C ASP A 125 -6.52 11.27 -30.48
N THR A 126 -6.53 12.31 -29.64
CA THR A 126 -6.42 13.72 -30.07
C THR A 126 -5.14 14.41 -29.62
N GLY A 127 -4.37 13.78 -28.73
CA GLY A 127 -3.15 14.35 -28.13
C GLY A 127 -3.43 15.36 -27.01
N THR A 128 -4.70 15.61 -26.64
CA THR A 128 -5.05 16.51 -25.54
C THR A 128 -6.40 16.13 -24.92
N TYR A 129 -6.60 16.46 -23.65
CA TYR A 129 -7.88 16.39 -22.93
C TYR A 129 -8.35 17.79 -22.46
N GLY A 130 -7.49 18.80 -22.58
CA GLY A 130 -7.77 20.16 -22.11
C GLY A 130 -8.83 20.91 -22.92
N ASN A 131 -9.19 20.41 -24.11
CA ASN A 131 -10.20 21.00 -24.98
C ASN A 131 -11.64 20.53 -24.68
N VAL A 132 -11.81 19.62 -23.72
CA VAL A 132 -13.12 19.10 -23.29
C VAL A 132 -13.41 19.62 -21.91
N GLU A 133 -14.55 20.32 -21.76
CA GLU A 133 -14.91 21.08 -20.56
C GLU A 133 -14.87 20.24 -19.28
N ARG A 134 -15.48 19.06 -19.28
CA ARG A 134 -15.63 18.24 -18.07
C ARG A 134 -14.29 17.70 -17.55
N PRO A 135 -13.40 17.07 -18.35
CA PRO A 135 -12.05 16.72 -17.92
C PRO A 135 -11.21 17.94 -17.54
N PHE A 136 -11.31 19.05 -18.28
CA PHE A 136 -10.58 20.27 -17.97
C PHE A 136 -10.90 20.79 -16.56
N ILE A 137 -12.19 20.98 -16.23
CA ILE A 137 -12.64 21.45 -14.91
C ILE A 137 -12.22 20.46 -13.81
N TYR A 138 -12.33 19.16 -14.08
CA TYR A 138 -11.95 18.14 -13.10
C TYR A 138 -10.45 18.18 -12.80
N PHE A 139 -9.59 18.16 -13.82
CA PHE A 139 -8.13 18.06 -13.61
C PHE A 139 -7.47 19.38 -13.20
N THR A 140 -8.07 20.53 -13.46
CA THR A 140 -7.61 21.79 -12.85
C THR A 140 -7.79 21.77 -11.32
N ARG A 141 -8.82 21.08 -10.81
CA ARG A 141 -9.06 20.91 -9.36
C ARG A 141 -8.25 19.76 -8.76
N TYR A 142 -8.11 18.66 -9.50
CA TYR A 142 -7.53 17.39 -9.04
C TYR A 142 -6.35 16.91 -9.92
N PRO A 143 -5.30 17.73 -10.11
CA PRO A 143 -4.19 17.36 -11.01
C PRO A 143 -3.40 16.14 -10.53
N HIS A 144 -3.56 15.73 -9.27
CA HIS A 144 -2.92 14.54 -8.71
C HIS A 144 -3.43 13.22 -9.31
N ASN A 145 -4.56 13.21 -10.03
CA ASN A 145 -5.08 12.03 -10.74
C ASN A 145 -4.51 11.88 -12.16
N LEU A 146 -3.77 12.89 -12.67
CA LEU A 146 -3.21 12.87 -14.03
C LEU A 146 -2.16 11.78 -14.24
N GLY A 147 -1.48 11.33 -13.18
CA GLY A 147 -0.54 10.21 -13.28
C GLY A 147 -1.19 8.94 -13.82
N LEU A 148 -2.43 8.65 -13.42
CA LEU A 148 -3.19 7.52 -13.98
C LEU A 148 -3.59 7.76 -15.43
N VAL A 149 -3.98 9.00 -15.80
CA VAL A 149 -4.31 9.37 -17.18
C VAL A 149 -3.13 9.10 -18.13
N TYR A 150 -1.94 9.54 -17.75
CA TYR A 150 -0.72 9.31 -18.55
C TYR A 150 -0.38 7.82 -18.68
N LEU A 151 -0.52 7.06 -17.59
CA LEU A 151 -0.31 5.61 -17.62
C LEU A 151 -1.31 4.91 -18.56
N LEU A 152 -2.60 5.22 -18.43
CA LEU A 152 -3.65 4.64 -19.27
C LEU A 152 -3.48 5.04 -20.75
N SER A 153 -3.19 6.31 -21.02
CA SER A 153 -2.93 6.77 -22.39
C SER A 153 -1.72 6.04 -23.01
N PHE A 154 -0.65 5.83 -22.25
CA PHE A 154 0.49 5.02 -22.70
C PHE A 154 0.08 3.58 -23.03
N VAL A 155 -0.72 2.95 -22.18
CA VAL A 155 -1.27 1.59 -22.40
C VAL A 155 -2.14 1.55 -23.65
N PHE A 156 -3.02 2.54 -23.84
CA PHE A 156 -3.92 2.61 -25.00
C PHE A 156 -3.16 2.81 -26.32
N ARG A 157 -2.09 3.62 -26.31
CA ARG A 157 -1.21 3.76 -27.48
C ARG A 157 -0.52 2.44 -27.86
N ILE A 158 -0.07 1.67 -26.87
CA ILE A 158 0.47 0.32 -27.11
C ILE A 158 -0.63 -0.59 -27.67
N GLY A 159 -1.82 -0.57 -27.07
CA GLY A 159 -2.97 -1.35 -27.54
C GLY A 159 -3.34 -1.04 -28.98
N ASN A 160 -3.41 0.25 -29.34
CA ASN A 160 -3.67 0.70 -30.71
C ASN A 160 -2.59 0.20 -31.70
N ALA A 161 -1.31 0.26 -31.31
CA ALA A 161 -0.21 -0.24 -32.12
C ALA A 161 -0.26 -1.77 -32.33
N LEU A 162 -0.88 -2.50 -31.40
CA LEU A 162 -1.12 -3.95 -31.49
C LEU A 162 -2.47 -4.31 -32.13
N GLY A 163 -3.26 -3.34 -32.58
CA GLY A 163 -4.58 -3.55 -33.17
C GLY A 163 -5.66 -3.98 -32.18
N LEU A 164 -5.47 -3.72 -30.87
CA LEU A 164 -6.44 -4.05 -29.83
C LEU A 164 -7.44 -2.91 -29.68
N ALA A 165 -8.75 -3.21 -29.84
CA ALA A 165 -9.80 -2.19 -29.76
C ALA A 165 -10.38 -2.00 -28.35
N ASP A 166 -10.33 -3.04 -27.49
CA ASP A 166 -10.97 -3.04 -26.18
C ASP A 166 -10.11 -2.35 -25.10
N ARG A 167 -10.32 -1.04 -24.90
CA ARG A 167 -9.57 -0.23 -23.94
C ARG A 167 -9.80 -0.63 -22.49
N PHE A 168 -10.99 -1.10 -22.16
CA PHE A 168 -11.25 -1.64 -20.84
C PHE A 168 -10.32 -2.81 -20.54
N MET A 169 -10.26 -3.80 -21.43
CA MET A 169 -9.38 -4.96 -21.25
C MET A 169 -7.89 -4.60 -21.33
N GLN A 170 -7.50 -3.61 -22.12
CA GLN A 170 -6.11 -3.09 -22.12
C GLN A 170 -5.74 -2.55 -20.73
N ALA A 171 -6.62 -1.75 -20.11
CA ALA A 171 -6.40 -1.20 -18.77
C ALA A 171 -6.38 -2.31 -17.69
N VAL A 172 -7.29 -3.29 -17.78
CA VAL A 172 -7.32 -4.47 -16.90
C VAL A 172 -6.02 -5.26 -16.98
N VAL A 173 -5.54 -5.56 -18.19
CA VAL A 173 -4.27 -6.28 -18.40
C VAL A 173 -3.10 -5.51 -17.78
N ALA A 174 -3.02 -4.20 -18.02
CA ALA A 174 -1.97 -3.36 -17.45
C ALA A 174 -2.00 -3.37 -15.91
N CYS A 175 -3.19 -3.23 -15.32
CA CYS A 175 -3.39 -3.31 -13.88
C CYS A 175 -3.01 -4.69 -13.32
N SER A 176 -3.40 -5.77 -14.01
CA SER A 176 -3.06 -7.15 -13.62
C SER A 176 -1.55 -7.44 -13.71
N VAL A 177 -0.85 -6.85 -14.68
CA VAL A 177 0.61 -6.92 -14.77
C VAL A 177 1.25 -6.19 -13.58
N LEU A 178 0.81 -4.97 -13.26
CA LEU A 178 1.29 -4.23 -12.09
C LEU A 178 1.01 -5.00 -10.79
N PHE A 179 -0.19 -5.53 -10.62
CA PHE A 179 -0.53 -6.39 -9.48
C PHE A 179 0.42 -7.58 -9.38
N THR A 180 0.68 -8.28 -10.49
CA THR A 180 1.60 -9.41 -10.53
C THR A 180 3.02 -9.02 -10.12
N LEU A 181 3.51 -7.86 -10.56
CA LEU A 181 4.81 -7.32 -10.11
C LEU A 181 4.81 -7.03 -8.60
N GLY A 182 3.72 -6.48 -8.06
CA GLY A 182 3.52 -6.28 -6.63
C GLY A 182 3.54 -7.60 -5.85
N LEU A 183 2.79 -8.61 -6.30
CA LEU A 183 2.75 -9.95 -5.73
C LEU A 183 4.15 -10.60 -5.71
N LEU A 184 4.85 -10.57 -6.85
CA LEU A 184 6.21 -11.10 -6.95
C LEU A 184 7.19 -10.37 -6.03
N SER A 185 7.05 -9.04 -5.91
CA SER A 185 7.85 -8.22 -5.01
C SER A 185 7.57 -8.55 -3.54
N ALA A 186 6.29 -8.69 -3.16
CA ALA A 186 5.86 -9.11 -1.83
C ALA A 186 6.39 -10.51 -1.47
N ALA A 187 6.25 -11.48 -2.37
CA ALA A 187 6.73 -12.84 -2.17
C ALA A 187 8.26 -12.89 -2.02
N ARG A 188 8.99 -12.13 -2.85
CA ARG A 188 10.46 -12.04 -2.76
C ARG A 188 10.90 -11.27 -1.51
N LEU A 189 10.14 -10.26 -1.08
CA LEU A 189 10.37 -9.55 0.17
C LEU A 189 10.27 -10.51 1.36
N CYS A 190 9.15 -11.24 1.49
CA CYS A 190 8.97 -12.23 2.55
C CYS A 190 10.03 -13.34 2.51
N ARG A 191 10.44 -13.75 1.30
CA ARG A 191 11.55 -14.70 1.11
C ARG A 191 12.87 -14.17 1.67
N ARG A 192 13.15 -12.88 1.53
CA ARG A 192 14.36 -12.23 2.04
C ARG A 192 14.34 -12.05 3.56
N LEU A 193 13.16 -11.71 4.11
CA LEU A 193 13.02 -11.43 5.54
C LEU A 193 12.92 -12.71 6.39
N CYS A 194 12.17 -13.72 5.95
CA CYS A 194 11.86 -14.92 6.72
C CYS A 194 12.07 -16.25 5.99
N GLY A 195 12.82 -16.23 4.89
CA GLY A 195 13.11 -17.48 4.15
C GLY A 195 11.89 -18.02 3.39
N VAL A 196 11.94 -19.30 3.03
CA VAL A 196 10.85 -20.00 2.30
C VAL A 196 9.55 -19.94 3.10
N ARG A 197 9.61 -20.06 4.42
CA ARG A 197 8.44 -19.99 5.31
C ARG A 197 7.69 -18.67 5.13
N GLY A 198 8.41 -17.53 5.16
CA GLY A 198 7.77 -16.23 4.96
C GLY A 198 7.07 -16.11 3.61
N GLN A 199 7.71 -16.61 2.54
CA GLN A 199 7.12 -16.63 1.20
C GLN A 199 5.87 -17.52 1.12
N SER A 200 5.93 -18.76 1.63
CA SER A 200 4.79 -19.68 1.59
C SER A 200 3.61 -19.20 2.42
N ARG A 201 3.88 -18.62 3.60
CA ARG A 201 2.85 -17.98 4.43
C ARG A 201 2.15 -16.85 3.68
N LEU A 202 2.92 -15.94 3.05
CA LEU A 202 2.33 -14.86 2.27
C LEU A 202 1.45 -15.42 1.13
N LEU A 203 1.92 -16.41 0.37
CA LEU A 203 1.14 -16.97 -0.73
C LEU A 203 -0.20 -17.53 -0.26
N LEU A 204 -0.24 -18.19 0.90
CA LEU A 204 -1.52 -18.65 1.47
C LEU A 204 -2.37 -17.50 2.01
N LEU A 205 -1.76 -16.48 2.63
CA LEU A 205 -2.50 -15.30 3.11
C LEU A 205 -3.13 -14.51 1.96
N LEU A 206 -2.50 -14.42 0.80
CA LEU A 206 -3.09 -13.76 -0.37
C LEU A 206 -4.46 -14.32 -0.74
N LEU A 207 -4.67 -15.65 -0.61
CA LEU A 207 -5.96 -16.29 -0.90
C LEU A 207 -7.08 -15.86 0.05
N THR A 208 -6.77 -15.25 1.18
CA THR A 208 -7.75 -14.81 2.18
C THR A 208 -8.29 -13.40 1.94
N CYS A 209 -7.67 -12.63 1.04
CA CYS A 209 -8.15 -11.30 0.65
C CYS A 209 -8.92 -11.40 -0.66
N LEU A 210 -10.23 -11.64 -0.58
CA LEU A 210 -11.10 -11.83 -1.76
C LEU A 210 -11.10 -10.63 -2.72
N PRO A 211 -11.03 -9.35 -2.28
CA PRO A 211 -10.95 -8.22 -3.18
C PRO A 211 -9.77 -8.27 -4.17
N LEU A 212 -8.66 -8.94 -3.82
CA LEU A 212 -7.52 -9.10 -4.75
C LEU A 212 -7.85 -9.93 -5.99
N LEU A 213 -8.94 -10.71 -5.97
CA LEU A 213 -9.35 -11.53 -7.11
C LEU A 213 -9.94 -10.70 -8.26
N TYR A 214 -10.46 -9.50 -7.97
CA TYR A 214 -11.14 -8.67 -8.97
C TYR A 214 -10.72 -7.19 -8.98
N CYS A 215 -9.82 -6.77 -8.09
CA CYS A 215 -9.44 -5.37 -7.93
C CYS A 215 -8.98 -4.69 -9.22
N THR A 216 -8.47 -5.46 -10.18
CA THR A 216 -8.01 -4.92 -11.47
C THR A 216 -9.15 -4.47 -12.39
N SER A 217 -10.40 -4.81 -12.05
CA SER A 217 -11.59 -4.31 -12.76
C SER A 217 -12.01 -2.91 -12.29
N GLU A 218 -11.44 -2.40 -11.19
CA GLU A 218 -11.77 -1.07 -10.64
C GLU A 218 -11.32 0.08 -11.55
N LEU A 219 -10.23 -0.10 -12.31
CA LEU A 219 -9.63 0.86 -13.23
C LEU A 219 -9.36 2.25 -12.66
N TYR A 220 -9.06 2.33 -11.35
CA TYR A 220 -8.77 3.58 -10.67
C TYR A 220 -7.45 3.52 -9.86
N THR A 221 -7.07 4.63 -9.28
CA THR A 221 -5.78 4.81 -8.60
C THR A 221 -5.51 3.79 -7.50
N ASP A 222 -6.56 3.28 -6.84
CA ASP A 222 -6.44 2.32 -5.72
C ASP A 222 -5.84 0.99 -6.19
N ALA A 223 -6.37 0.41 -7.28
CA ALA A 223 -5.89 -0.84 -7.84
C ALA A 223 -4.51 -0.69 -8.50
N PHE A 224 -4.33 0.36 -9.32
CA PHE A 224 -3.06 0.60 -10.00
C PHE A 224 -1.89 0.91 -9.05
N SER A 225 -2.17 1.44 -7.86
CA SER A 225 -1.12 1.79 -6.89
C SER A 225 -0.75 0.66 -5.91
N LEU A 226 -1.53 -0.42 -5.84
CA LEU A 226 -1.38 -1.53 -4.88
C LEU A 226 0.03 -2.17 -4.88
N ALA A 227 0.69 -2.22 -6.02
CA ALA A 227 2.01 -2.84 -6.17
C ALA A 227 3.13 -2.03 -5.52
N PHE A 228 3.04 -0.69 -5.56
CA PHE A 228 4.18 0.18 -5.29
C PHE A 228 4.70 0.13 -3.85
N PRO A 229 3.88 0.13 -2.78
CA PRO A 229 4.40 0.05 -1.42
C PRO A 229 5.28 -1.18 -1.18
N THR A 230 4.90 -2.35 -1.70
CA THR A 230 5.73 -3.56 -1.58
C THR A 230 6.96 -3.53 -2.47
N MET A 231 6.88 -2.97 -3.69
CA MET A 231 8.03 -2.77 -4.57
C MET A 231 9.07 -1.85 -3.92
N ILE A 232 8.63 -0.76 -3.29
CA ILE A 232 9.49 0.19 -2.55
C ILE A 232 10.21 -0.52 -1.42
N VAL A 233 9.48 -1.24 -0.55
CA VAL A 233 10.10 -1.96 0.58
C VAL A 233 11.02 -3.07 0.10
N TYR A 234 10.67 -3.78 -0.98
CA TYR A 234 11.54 -4.79 -1.58
C TYR A 234 12.82 -4.19 -2.14
N ALA A 235 12.74 -3.09 -2.88
CA ALA A 235 13.90 -2.39 -3.41
C ALA A 235 14.82 -1.85 -2.29
N PHE A 236 14.24 -1.34 -1.19
CA PHE A 236 14.98 -0.99 0.03
C PHE A 236 15.78 -2.17 0.58
N VAL A 237 15.15 -3.33 0.78
CA VAL A 237 15.84 -4.53 1.29
C VAL A 237 16.96 -4.95 0.34
N ARG A 238 16.73 -4.91 -0.97
CA ARG A 238 17.74 -5.23 -1.99
C ARG A 238 18.91 -4.23 -2.00
N THR A 239 18.64 -2.94 -1.83
CA THR A 239 19.68 -1.91 -1.70
C THR A 239 20.56 -2.18 -0.47
N ARG A 240 19.92 -2.56 0.65
CA ARG A 240 20.61 -2.90 1.90
C ARG A 240 21.53 -4.12 1.77
N GLU A 241 21.09 -5.14 1.01
CA GLU A 241 21.80 -6.42 0.83
C GLU A 241 22.83 -6.40 -0.32
N ALA A 242 22.83 -5.36 -1.14
CA ALA A 242 23.66 -5.30 -2.34
C ALA A 242 25.17 -5.38 -2.01
N GLY A 243 25.86 -6.38 -2.60
CA GLY A 243 27.30 -6.61 -2.40
C GLY A 243 28.20 -5.70 -3.22
N THR A 244 27.71 -5.14 -4.32
CA THR A 244 28.46 -4.25 -5.21
C THR A 244 27.85 -2.85 -5.28
N ARG A 245 28.66 -1.85 -5.62
CA ARG A 245 28.17 -0.45 -5.78
C ARG A 245 27.15 -0.36 -6.92
N GLY A 246 27.38 -1.01 -8.05
CA GLY A 246 26.46 -1.00 -9.19
C GLY A 246 25.10 -1.62 -8.86
N ALA A 247 25.07 -2.79 -8.19
CA ALA A 247 23.84 -3.40 -7.74
C ALA A 247 23.09 -2.52 -6.73
N ARG A 248 23.82 -1.84 -5.85
CA ARG A 248 23.23 -0.90 -4.88
C ARG A 248 22.62 0.31 -5.57
N ALA A 249 23.33 0.89 -6.55
CA ALA A 249 22.81 2.00 -7.35
C ALA A 249 21.54 1.62 -8.10
N LEU A 250 21.53 0.45 -8.77
CA LEU A 250 20.36 -0.06 -9.48
C LEU A 250 19.14 -0.17 -8.56
N TRP A 251 19.29 -0.80 -7.39
CA TRP A 251 18.16 -0.98 -6.47
C TRP A 251 17.73 0.34 -5.82
N ALA A 252 18.64 1.29 -5.59
CA ALA A 252 18.31 2.62 -5.09
C ALA A 252 17.53 3.44 -6.14
N VAL A 253 17.90 3.33 -7.42
CA VAL A 253 17.13 3.94 -8.52
C VAL A 253 15.74 3.28 -8.66
N LEU A 254 15.65 1.95 -8.60
CA LEU A 254 14.36 1.25 -8.63
C LEU A 254 13.48 1.62 -7.42
N PHE A 255 14.06 1.82 -6.24
CA PHE A 255 13.38 2.37 -5.07
C PHE A 255 12.79 3.76 -5.36
N ALA A 256 13.61 4.66 -5.90
CA ALA A 256 13.20 6.03 -6.22
C ALA A 256 12.11 6.08 -7.31
N LEU A 257 12.28 5.30 -8.39
CA LEU A 257 11.29 5.20 -9.48
C LEU A 257 9.98 4.60 -8.99
N SER A 258 10.01 3.52 -8.19
CA SER A 258 8.79 2.93 -7.63
C SER A 258 8.05 3.91 -6.72
N ALA A 259 8.80 4.70 -5.91
CA ALA A 259 8.21 5.70 -5.04
C ALA A 259 7.60 6.87 -5.86
N PHE A 260 8.28 7.34 -6.89
CA PHE A 260 7.81 8.43 -7.74
C PHE A 260 6.60 8.03 -8.58
N ILE A 261 6.68 6.93 -9.33
CA ILE A 261 5.57 6.46 -10.17
C ILE A 261 4.36 6.12 -9.30
N GLY A 262 4.59 5.43 -8.17
CA GLY A 262 3.53 5.16 -7.21
C GLY A 262 2.87 6.43 -6.69
N ALA A 263 3.66 7.49 -6.41
CA ALA A 263 3.16 8.79 -5.96
C ALA A 263 2.39 9.55 -7.03
N GLN A 264 2.74 9.42 -8.31
CA GLN A 264 1.99 10.02 -9.42
C GLN A 264 0.61 9.35 -9.59
N ILE A 265 0.48 8.05 -9.31
CA ILE A 265 -0.80 7.35 -9.33
C ILE A 265 -1.57 7.62 -8.04
N ARG A 266 -0.89 7.49 -6.88
CA ARG A 266 -1.47 7.75 -5.57
C ARG A 266 -0.39 8.18 -4.57
N PHE A 267 -0.48 9.42 -4.13
CA PHE A 267 0.54 10.09 -3.29
C PHE A 267 0.91 9.28 -2.03
N THR A 268 -0.01 8.54 -1.45
CA THR A 268 0.22 7.73 -0.23
C THR A 268 1.31 6.67 -0.40
N SER A 269 1.72 6.31 -1.63
CA SER A 269 2.89 5.43 -1.89
C SER A 269 4.17 5.95 -1.24
N VAL A 270 4.33 7.28 -1.11
CA VAL A 270 5.49 7.92 -0.49
C VAL A 270 5.67 7.51 0.98
N ILE A 271 4.59 7.14 1.66
CA ILE A 271 4.64 6.68 3.06
C ILE A 271 5.55 5.45 3.21
N ALA A 272 5.52 4.52 2.24
CA ALA A 272 6.42 3.36 2.25
C ALA A 272 7.89 3.78 2.07
N ALA A 273 8.18 4.79 1.25
CA ALA A 273 9.53 5.31 1.07
C ALA A 273 10.03 6.02 2.33
N ILE A 274 9.19 6.84 2.96
CA ILE A 274 9.50 7.48 4.25
C ILE A 274 9.78 6.44 5.33
N ALA A 275 8.95 5.38 5.41
CA ALA A 275 9.14 4.30 6.36
C ALA A 275 10.51 3.58 6.18
N CYS A 276 10.92 3.37 4.92
CA CYS A 276 12.24 2.80 4.60
C CYS A 276 13.39 3.73 5.02
N LEU A 277 13.26 5.04 4.79
CA LEU A 277 14.27 6.04 5.21
C LEU A 277 14.36 6.11 6.74
N ILE A 278 13.24 6.10 7.45
CA ILE A 278 13.19 6.04 8.92
C ILE A 278 13.89 4.77 9.40
N ALA A 279 13.56 3.61 8.85
CA ALA A 279 14.19 2.35 9.24
C ALA A 279 15.71 2.37 8.99
N ALA A 280 16.17 2.89 7.86
CA ALA A 280 17.60 3.03 7.56
C ALA A 280 18.33 3.98 8.52
N LEU A 281 17.72 5.12 8.84
CA LEU A 281 18.28 6.14 9.73
C LEU A 281 18.41 5.61 11.16
N PHE A 282 17.36 5.00 11.69
CA PHE A 282 17.34 4.48 13.07
C PHE A 282 18.15 3.18 13.23
N GLU A 283 18.44 2.46 12.15
CA GLU A 283 19.45 1.40 12.16
C GLU A 283 20.89 1.94 12.17
N SER A 284 21.09 3.26 12.24
CA SER A 284 22.38 3.96 12.17
C SER A 284 23.14 3.69 10.85
N ARG A 285 22.41 3.58 9.76
CA ARG A 285 22.96 3.30 8.43
C ARG A 285 22.97 4.54 7.54
N ILE A 286 23.65 5.61 7.98
CA ILE A 286 23.69 6.92 7.28
C ILE A 286 24.06 6.76 5.79
N ARG A 287 25.04 5.91 5.47
CA ARG A 287 25.42 5.65 4.07
C ARG A 287 24.28 5.02 3.26
N LEU A 288 23.50 4.10 3.87
CA LEU A 288 22.33 3.50 3.21
C LEU A 288 21.24 4.55 3.01
N THR A 289 21.00 5.38 4.02
CA THR A 289 20.03 6.49 3.92
C THR A 289 20.41 7.44 2.78
N ALA A 290 21.68 7.80 2.64
CA ALA A 290 22.14 8.64 1.53
C ALA A 290 21.96 7.97 0.16
N TRP A 291 22.25 6.66 0.04
CA TRP A 291 22.02 5.88 -1.19
C TRP A 291 20.54 5.85 -1.62
N LEU A 292 19.62 5.93 -0.67
CA LEU A 292 18.18 5.97 -0.94
C LEU A 292 17.67 7.39 -1.19
N ALA A 293 18.09 8.35 -0.35
CA ALA A 293 17.59 9.71 -0.37
C ALA A 293 18.05 10.51 -1.61
N ALA A 294 19.30 10.33 -2.05
CA ALA A 294 19.81 11.09 -3.18
C ALA A 294 19.10 10.77 -4.51
N PRO A 295 18.96 9.49 -4.95
CA PRO A 295 18.20 9.19 -6.17
C PRO A 295 16.71 9.52 -5.98
N LEU A 296 16.14 9.35 -4.77
CA LEU A 296 14.76 9.72 -4.50
C LEU A 296 14.53 11.22 -4.73
N ALA A 297 15.35 12.08 -4.15
CA ALA A 297 15.27 13.53 -4.34
C ALA A 297 15.44 13.92 -5.81
N LEU A 298 16.44 13.35 -6.50
CA LEU A 298 16.68 13.64 -7.91
C LEU A 298 15.47 13.25 -8.78
N VAL A 299 14.94 12.03 -8.60
CA VAL A 299 13.80 11.53 -9.38
C VAL A 299 12.53 12.35 -9.08
N PHE A 300 12.30 12.73 -7.81
CA PHE A 300 11.14 13.56 -7.48
C PHE A 300 11.27 14.99 -8.03
N VAL A 301 12.44 15.63 -7.94
CA VAL A 301 12.62 16.98 -8.48
C VAL A 301 12.48 16.98 -10.01
N ALA A 302 13.25 16.14 -10.71
CA ALA A 302 13.21 16.10 -12.17
C ALA A 302 11.87 15.57 -12.71
N GLY A 303 11.33 14.51 -12.09
CA GLY A 303 10.07 13.91 -12.50
C GLY A 303 8.89 14.84 -12.25
N SER A 304 8.82 15.50 -11.08
CA SER A 304 7.75 16.47 -10.81
C SER A 304 7.81 17.68 -11.73
N ALA A 305 9.01 18.17 -12.05
CA ALA A 305 9.16 19.24 -13.03
C ALA A 305 8.62 18.85 -14.41
N ALA A 306 8.93 17.62 -14.87
CA ALA A 306 8.44 17.11 -16.14
C ALA A 306 6.91 16.92 -16.14
N VAL A 307 6.35 16.32 -15.08
CA VAL A 307 4.88 16.13 -14.95
C VAL A 307 4.16 17.48 -14.86
N ASN A 308 4.67 18.43 -14.08
CA ASN A 308 4.07 19.77 -13.97
C ASN A 308 4.11 20.52 -15.30
N ALA A 309 5.20 20.41 -16.06
CA ALA A 309 5.29 21.00 -17.41
C ALA A 309 4.24 20.39 -18.36
N GLU A 310 4.05 19.08 -18.33
CA GLU A 310 3.04 18.42 -19.14
C GLU A 310 1.61 18.77 -18.69
N ASN A 311 1.35 18.82 -17.39
CA ASN A 311 0.07 19.30 -16.87
C ASN A 311 -0.24 20.73 -17.32
N ALA A 312 0.75 21.63 -17.22
CA ALA A 312 0.60 23.04 -17.65
C ALA A 312 0.34 23.17 -19.15
N ARG A 313 0.90 22.28 -19.98
CA ARG A 313 0.67 22.23 -21.42
C ARG A 313 -0.80 21.96 -21.79
N HIS A 314 -1.49 21.09 -21.02
CA HIS A 314 -2.88 20.71 -21.28
C HIS A 314 -3.90 21.60 -20.56
N LEU A 315 -3.57 22.12 -19.41
CA LEU A 315 -4.52 22.81 -18.53
C LEU A 315 -4.23 24.32 -18.37
N GLY A 316 -3.01 24.77 -18.72
CA GLY A 316 -2.53 26.10 -18.42
C GLY A 316 -2.04 26.22 -16.97
N ALA A 317 -0.86 26.80 -16.77
CA ALA A 317 -0.26 26.94 -15.45
C ALA A 317 -1.13 27.81 -14.51
N GLU A 318 -1.69 28.92 -15.02
CA GLU A 318 -2.55 29.83 -14.27
C GLU A 318 -3.84 29.13 -13.78
N ASN A 319 -4.45 28.28 -14.60
CA ASN A 319 -5.64 27.54 -14.21
C ASN A 319 -5.35 26.50 -13.12
N ILE A 320 -4.19 25.80 -13.21
CA ILE A 320 -3.76 24.87 -12.16
C ILE A 320 -3.53 25.63 -10.85
N GLU A 321 -2.83 26.76 -10.87
CA GLU A 321 -2.55 27.57 -9.69
C GLU A 321 -3.85 28.07 -9.06
N LYS A 322 -4.76 28.61 -9.87
CA LYS A 322 -6.02 29.17 -9.40
C LYS A 322 -6.98 28.14 -8.83
N TYR A 323 -7.18 27.00 -9.54
CA TYR A 323 -8.31 26.09 -9.24
C TYR A 323 -7.91 24.83 -8.48
N THR A 324 -6.61 24.48 -8.38
CA THR A 324 -6.20 23.28 -7.64
C THR A 324 -6.62 23.38 -6.17
N LEU A 325 -7.30 22.34 -5.69
CA LEU A 325 -7.65 22.25 -4.29
C LEU A 325 -6.39 21.99 -3.44
N PRO A 326 -6.11 22.85 -2.45
CA PRO A 326 -4.92 22.72 -1.62
C PRO A 326 -5.02 21.53 -0.68
N LYS A 327 -3.88 21.04 -0.18
CA LYS A 327 -3.87 19.93 0.79
C LYS A 327 -4.65 20.24 2.06
N LEU A 328 -4.75 21.51 2.45
CA LEU A 328 -5.53 21.97 3.60
C LEU A 328 -7.03 21.66 3.43
N HIS A 329 -7.57 21.67 2.21
CA HIS A 329 -8.95 21.25 1.92
C HIS A 329 -9.21 19.81 2.44
N TYR A 330 -8.35 18.87 2.10
CA TYR A 330 -8.49 17.45 2.49
C TYR A 330 -8.25 17.24 3.99
N ILE A 331 -7.39 18.06 4.62
CA ILE A 331 -7.15 18.01 6.07
C ILE A 331 -8.35 18.58 6.81
N ALA A 332 -8.89 19.73 6.38
CA ALA A 332 -10.07 20.34 7.00
C ALA A 332 -11.28 19.39 6.95
N MET A 333 -11.56 18.81 5.79
CA MET A 333 -12.57 17.78 5.60
C MET A 333 -12.27 16.51 6.43
N GLY A 334 -10.99 16.14 6.52
CA GLY A 334 -10.52 14.98 7.25
C GLY A 334 -10.59 15.11 8.78
N LEU A 335 -10.88 16.29 9.34
CA LEU A 335 -11.03 16.54 10.77
C LEU A 335 -12.50 16.93 11.10
N PRO A 336 -13.49 16.03 10.90
CA PRO A 336 -14.90 16.35 11.09
C PRO A 336 -15.20 16.65 12.56
N VAL A 337 -15.81 17.80 12.82
CA VAL A 337 -16.22 18.25 14.17
C VAL A 337 -17.74 18.41 14.28
N GLN A 338 -18.46 18.51 13.16
CA GLN A 338 -19.91 18.66 13.08
C GLN A 338 -20.57 17.35 12.60
N SER A 339 -21.88 17.23 12.82
CA SER A 339 -22.63 16.01 12.48
C SER A 339 -22.88 15.85 10.98
N ASP A 340 -23.06 16.94 10.25
CA ASP A 340 -23.29 17.00 8.80
C ASP A 340 -22.02 16.70 7.96
N GLU A 341 -20.86 16.75 8.59
CA GLU A 341 -19.58 16.39 7.96
C GLU A 341 -19.37 14.86 7.82
N GLY A 342 -20.36 14.08 8.24
CA GLY A 342 -20.31 12.62 8.19
C GLY A 342 -19.11 12.08 9.00
N TYR A 343 -18.28 11.25 8.36
CA TYR A 343 -17.08 10.67 8.95
C TYR A 343 -15.79 11.29 8.38
N GLY A 344 -15.84 12.50 7.82
CA GLY A 344 -14.73 13.12 7.09
C GLY A 344 -14.59 12.60 5.66
N GLN A 345 -15.72 12.27 5.03
CA GLN A 345 -15.82 11.78 3.66
C GLN A 345 -16.07 12.93 2.69
N TYR A 346 -15.54 12.81 1.47
CA TYR A 346 -15.87 13.70 0.37
C TYR A 346 -17.39 13.73 0.12
N GLY A 347 -17.91 14.92 -0.17
CA GLY A 347 -19.35 15.16 -0.42
C GLY A 347 -20.15 15.57 0.82
N TYR A 348 -19.55 15.56 2.01
CA TYR A 348 -20.17 16.01 3.24
C TYR A 348 -19.59 17.36 3.71
N GLY A 349 -20.37 18.14 4.49
CA GLY A 349 -19.91 19.38 5.12
C GLY A 349 -19.65 20.56 4.17
N GLY A 350 -20.05 20.46 2.89
CA GLY A 350 -19.94 21.57 1.93
C GLY A 350 -18.51 22.01 1.57
N TRP A 351 -17.47 21.19 1.86
CA TRP A 351 -16.05 21.56 1.71
C TRP A 351 -15.66 21.97 0.29
N LEU A 352 -16.24 21.31 -0.73
CA LEU A 352 -15.96 21.70 -2.12
C LEU A 352 -16.49 23.10 -2.40
N VAL A 353 -17.74 23.39 -1.99
CA VAL A 353 -18.36 24.73 -2.14
C VAL A 353 -17.52 25.77 -1.40
N PHE A 354 -17.15 25.49 -0.14
CA PHE A 354 -16.30 26.38 0.65
C PHE A 354 -14.98 26.70 -0.07
N SER A 355 -14.26 25.68 -0.52
CA SER A 355 -12.95 25.89 -1.16
C SER A 355 -13.02 26.53 -2.54
N THR A 356 -14.16 26.43 -3.23
CA THR A 356 -14.36 27.04 -4.56
C THR A 356 -15.06 28.40 -4.52
N SER A 357 -15.44 28.90 -3.34
CA SER A 357 -16.08 30.21 -3.20
C SER A 357 -15.10 31.39 -3.19
N PHE A 358 -13.80 31.13 -3.15
CA PHE A 358 -12.76 32.16 -3.13
C PHE A 358 -12.21 32.39 -4.55
N ASP A 359 -12.14 33.64 -4.96
CA ASP A 359 -11.49 34.03 -6.22
C ASP A 359 -9.96 34.05 -6.11
N ASP A 360 -9.44 34.43 -4.93
CA ASP A 360 -8.00 34.46 -4.63
C ASP A 360 -7.56 33.18 -3.92
N PRO A 361 -6.61 32.41 -4.49
CA PRO A 361 -6.03 31.24 -3.86
C PRO A 361 -5.38 31.51 -2.49
N GLN A 362 -4.81 32.70 -2.26
CA GLN A 362 -4.16 33.04 -0.99
C GLN A 362 -5.20 33.24 0.12
N GLU A 363 -6.32 33.93 -0.18
CA GLU A 363 -7.43 34.07 0.77
C GLU A 363 -8.06 32.71 1.11
N ARG A 364 -8.25 31.85 0.09
CA ARG A 364 -8.72 30.48 0.27
C ARG A 364 -7.83 29.68 1.22
N ASP A 365 -6.53 29.69 0.96
CA ASP A 365 -5.56 28.90 1.72
C ASP A 365 -5.46 29.42 3.17
N ALA A 366 -5.55 30.74 3.37
CA ALA A 366 -5.61 31.37 4.70
C ALA A 366 -6.89 31.01 5.46
N ALA A 367 -8.04 30.96 4.77
CA ALA A 367 -9.32 30.54 5.36
C ALA A 367 -9.29 29.06 5.77
N LEU A 368 -8.80 28.18 4.89
CA LEU A 368 -8.65 26.76 5.18
C LEU A 368 -7.68 26.50 6.33
N LEU A 369 -6.58 27.26 6.42
CA LEU A 369 -5.64 27.13 7.54
C LEU A 369 -6.29 27.50 8.87
N ARG A 370 -7.09 28.57 8.91
CA ARG A 370 -7.87 28.94 10.10
C ARG A 370 -8.81 27.82 10.50
N GLU A 371 -9.57 27.29 9.55
CA GLU A 371 -10.46 26.14 9.80
C GLU A 371 -9.73 24.94 10.40
N VAL A 372 -8.58 24.56 9.85
CA VAL A 372 -7.76 23.44 10.37
C VAL A 372 -7.30 23.73 11.82
N ILE A 373 -6.84 24.95 12.11
CA ILE A 373 -6.40 25.35 13.45
C ILE A 373 -7.56 25.27 14.44
N ASP A 374 -8.74 25.81 14.09
CA ASP A 374 -9.93 25.82 14.94
C ASP A 374 -10.41 24.40 15.23
N ARG A 375 -10.35 23.49 14.24
CA ARG A 375 -10.68 22.07 14.40
C ARG A 375 -9.69 21.37 15.33
N ILE A 376 -8.39 21.58 15.17
CA ILE A 376 -7.38 21.04 16.07
C ILE A 376 -7.60 21.57 17.50
N TYR A 377 -7.90 22.85 17.65
CA TYR A 377 -8.23 23.44 18.95
C TYR A 377 -9.50 22.84 19.57
N TYR A 378 -10.54 22.60 18.78
CA TYR A 378 -11.74 21.90 19.22
C TYR A 378 -11.45 20.47 19.67
N LEU A 379 -10.61 19.76 18.93
CA LEU A 379 -10.24 18.36 19.16
C LEU A 379 -9.20 18.18 20.29
N ARG A 380 -8.70 19.23 20.93
CA ARG A 380 -7.77 19.12 22.07
C ARG A 380 -8.33 18.35 23.25
N TYR A 381 -9.65 18.24 23.36
CA TYR A 381 -10.31 17.46 24.41
C TYR A 381 -10.32 15.96 24.04
N PRO A 382 -9.80 15.08 24.90
CA PRO A 382 -9.66 13.63 24.59
C PRO A 382 -10.97 12.98 24.16
N SER A 383 -12.11 13.34 24.78
CA SER A 383 -13.42 12.78 24.44
C SER A 383 -13.85 13.13 23.00
N ARG A 384 -13.61 14.38 22.56
CA ARG A 384 -13.92 14.84 21.21
C ARG A 384 -13.02 14.17 20.19
N LEU A 385 -11.72 14.12 20.49
CA LEU A 385 -10.73 13.44 19.63
C LEU A 385 -11.09 11.96 19.46
N LEU A 386 -11.38 11.24 20.57
CA LEU A 386 -11.76 9.83 20.50
C LEU A 386 -13.06 9.59 19.73
N ASN A 387 -14.03 10.47 19.87
CA ASN A 387 -15.29 10.39 19.12
C ASN A 387 -15.02 10.56 17.60
N MET A 388 -14.29 11.60 17.21
CA MET A 388 -13.89 11.83 15.83
C MET A 388 -13.09 10.65 15.28
N MET A 389 -12.07 10.19 16.01
CA MET A 389 -11.25 9.05 15.64
C MET A 389 -12.07 7.77 15.47
N SER A 390 -13.04 7.51 16.38
CA SER A 390 -13.92 6.34 16.29
C SER A 390 -14.75 6.36 15.01
N ARG A 391 -15.36 7.49 14.68
CA ARG A 391 -16.18 7.65 13.46
C ARG A 391 -15.36 7.49 12.19
N LYS A 392 -14.21 8.19 12.12
CA LYS A 392 -13.29 8.08 10.97
C LYS A 392 -12.76 6.67 10.76
N ASN A 393 -12.35 6.05 11.86
CA ASN A 393 -11.80 4.70 11.85
C ASN A 393 -12.80 3.70 11.28
N LEU A 394 -14.10 3.83 11.63
CA LEU A 394 -15.16 3.04 11.02
C LEU A 394 -15.25 3.23 9.52
N SER A 395 -15.25 4.48 9.05
CA SER A 395 -15.35 4.78 7.61
C SER A 395 -14.13 4.27 6.82
N THR A 396 -12.95 4.29 7.45
CA THR A 396 -11.69 3.89 6.80
C THR A 396 -11.46 2.38 6.83
N PHE A 397 -11.77 1.72 7.95
CA PHE A 397 -11.39 0.32 8.19
C PHE A 397 -12.58 -0.61 8.42
N GLY A 398 -13.79 -0.06 8.47
CA GLY A 398 -15.01 -0.83 8.75
C GLY A 398 -15.56 -1.61 7.57
N ASP A 399 -14.89 -1.59 6.43
CA ASP A 399 -15.30 -2.31 5.22
C ASP A 399 -14.11 -3.00 4.56
N GLY A 400 -14.00 -4.30 4.76
CA GLY A 400 -12.94 -5.14 4.20
C GLY A 400 -13.16 -5.51 2.73
N THR A 401 -14.25 -5.06 2.09
CA THR A 401 -14.39 -5.09 0.63
C THR A 401 -13.62 -3.94 -0.02
N PHE A 402 -13.15 -2.99 0.81
CA PHE A 402 -12.51 -1.74 0.42
C PHE A 402 -13.37 -0.86 -0.49
N ARG A 403 -14.65 -1.19 -0.64
CA ARG A 403 -15.59 -0.49 -1.52
C ARG A 403 -15.01 -0.22 -2.92
N LEU A 404 -14.33 -1.20 -3.48
CA LEU A 404 -13.75 -1.10 -4.82
C LEU A 404 -14.82 -0.90 -5.90
N ASN A 405 -16.08 -1.19 -5.58
CA ASN A 405 -17.25 -1.01 -6.42
C ASN A 405 -17.84 0.42 -6.39
N ASP A 406 -17.36 1.33 -5.54
CA ASP A 406 -17.94 2.69 -5.40
C ASP A 406 -17.76 3.58 -6.63
N ILE A 407 -16.75 3.30 -7.45
CA ILE A 407 -16.33 4.11 -8.60
C ILE A 407 -16.62 3.44 -9.93
N ILE A 408 -17.36 2.34 -9.90
CA ILE A 408 -17.75 1.57 -11.08
C ILE A 408 -19.26 1.37 -11.04
N GLU A 409 -19.93 1.63 -12.17
CA GLU A 409 -21.32 1.33 -12.34
C GLU A 409 -21.45 0.06 -13.20
N GLY A 410 -22.17 -0.91 -12.68
CA GLY A 410 -22.54 -2.12 -13.40
C GLY A 410 -24.03 -2.32 -13.34
N ASP A 411 -24.61 -3.05 -14.26
CA ASP A 411 -25.96 -3.52 -14.11
C ASP A 411 -26.00 -4.53 -12.95
N VAL A 412 -26.19 -4.00 -11.76
CA VAL A 412 -26.24 -4.74 -10.51
C VAL A 412 -27.44 -5.65 -10.45
N ARG A 413 -28.43 -5.38 -11.27
CA ARG A 413 -29.73 -6.09 -11.28
C ARG A 413 -29.71 -7.33 -12.19
N ASP A 414 -28.56 -7.64 -12.80
CA ASP A 414 -28.42 -8.88 -13.55
C ASP A 414 -28.48 -10.07 -12.57
N PRO A 415 -29.65 -10.71 -12.42
CA PRO A 415 -29.84 -11.78 -11.43
C PRO A 415 -29.03 -13.03 -11.80
N ASP A 416 -28.60 -13.15 -13.05
CA ASP A 416 -27.90 -14.32 -13.58
C ASP A 416 -26.40 -14.22 -13.36
N ASN A 417 -25.89 -13.05 -13.02
CA ASN A 417 -24.46 -12.86 -12.71
C ASN A 417 -24.17 -13.01 -11.21
N LEU A 418 -23.82 -14.23 -10.82
CA LEU A 418 -23.52 -14.57 -9.43
C LEU A 418 -22.41 -13.69 -8.82
N VAL A 419 -21.38 -13.33 -9.59
CA VAL A 419 -20.25 -12.50 -9.10
C VAL A 419 -20.75 -11.11 -8.71
N LYS A 420 -21.59 -10.49 -9.53
CA LYS A 420 -22.20 -9.19 -9.22
C LYS A 420 -23.06 -9.26 -7.97
N GLN A 421 -23.80 -10.36 -7.75
CA GLN A 421 -24.62 -10.56 -6.55
C GLN A 421 -23.79 -10.61 -5.24
N PHE A 422 -22.52 -10.97 -5.30
CA PHE A 422 -21.59 -10.90 -4.17
C PHE A 422 -20.93 -9.53 -4.01
N VAL A 423 -20.50 -8.92 -5.10
CA VAL A 423 -19.59 -7.75 -5.07
C VAL A 423 -20.33 -6.43 -4.87
N PHE A 424 -21.57 -6.30 -5.35
CA PHE A 424 -22.32 -5.03 -5.27
C PHE A 424 -23.32 -4.97 -4.12
N ALA A 425 -23.41 -3.81 -3.47
CA ALA A 425 -24.28 -3.60 -2.30
C ALA A 425 -25.75 -4.03 -2.47
N PRO A 426 -26.43 -3.82 -3.62
CA PRO A 426 -27.78 -4.34 -3.83
C PRO A 426 -27.85 -5.86 -4.05
N GLY A 427 -26.73 -6.54 -4.18
CA GLY A 427 -26.66 -7.98 -4.45
C GLY A 427 -27.14 -8.83 -3.28
N LYS A 428 -27.83 -9.94 -3.58
CA LYS A 428 -28.41 -10.84 -2.59
C LYS A 428 -27.40 -11.38 -1.57
N TYR A 429 -26.17 -11.62 -2.01
CA TYR A 429 -25.10 -12.21 -1.20
C TYR A 429 -24.08 -11.19 -0.68
N TYR A 430 -24.26 -9.90 -0.99
CA TYR A 430 -23.36 -8.84 -0.57
C TYR A 430 -23.20 -8.75 0.95
N PRO A 431 -24.26 -8.86 1.79
CA PRO A 431 -24.08 -8.81 3.25
C PRO A 431 -23.15 -9.91 3.78
N LEU A 432 -23.22 -11.13 3.22
CA LEU A 432 -22.32 -12.22 3.59
C LEU A 432 -20.88 -11.91 3.16
N TYR A 433 -20.71 -11.46 1.93
CA TYR A 433 -19.40 -11.07 1.38
C TYR A 433 -18.76 -9.93 2.20
N TYR A 434 -19.53 -8.88 2.51
CA TYR A 434 -19.11 -7.77 3.33
C TYR A 434 -18.59 -8.22 4.70
N HIS A 435 -19.36 -9.04 5.43
CA HIS A 435 -18.97 -9.50 6.77
C HIS A 435 -17.75 -10.41 6.73
N LEU A 436 -17.65 -11.29 5.76
CA LEU A 436 -16.51 -12.19 5.61
C LEU A 436 -15.23 -11.39 5.29
N CYS A 437 -15.27 -10.49 4.31
CA CYS A 437 -14.13 -9.65 3.95
C CYS A 437 -13.70 -8.75 5.12
N THR A 438 -14.67 -8.13 5.82
CA THR A 438 -14.36 -7.23 6.94
C THR A 438 -13.76 -8.02 8.12
N ALA A 439 -14.35 -9.17 8.50
CA ALA A 439 -13.80 -10.01 9.57
C ALA A 439 -12.39 -10.53 9.23
N MET A 440 -12.15 -10.90 7.97
CA MET A 440 -10.84 -11.34 7.49
C MET A 440 -9.81 -10.21 7.54
N PHE A 441 -10.18 -9.02 7.10
CA PHE A 441 -9.32 -7.82 7.16
C PHE A 441 -8.94 -7.45 8.60
N LEU A 442 -9.91 -7.47 9.53
CA LEU A 442 -9.63 -7.26 10.96
C LEU A 442 -8.71 -8.35 11.53
N ALA A 443 -8.91 -9.61 11.13
CA ALA A 443 -8.05 -10.73 11.53
C ALA A 443 -6.62 -10.57 10.98
N GLN A 444 -6.44 -10.08 9.76
CA GLN A 444 -5.13 -9.76 9.17
C GLN A 444 -4.42 -8.63 9.94
N MET A 445 -5.17 -7.60 10.39
CA MET A 445 -4.63 -6.56 11.27
C MET A 445 -4.15 -7.13 12.61
N LEU A 446 -4.93 -8.01 13.24
CA LEU A 446 -4.52 -8.69 14.47
C LEU A 446 -3.28 -9.57 14.25
N LEU A 447 -3.22 -10.27 13.11
CA LEU A 447 -2.05 -11.07 12.74
C LEU A 447 -0.79 -10.21 12.60
N ALA A 448 -0.90 -9.02 11.99
CA ALA A 448 0.20 -8.06 11.87
C ALA A 448 0.61 -7.52 13.25
N CYS A 449 -0.33 -7.27 14.16
CA CYS A 449 -0.03 -6.90 15.55
C CYS A 449 0.77 -7.99 16.27
N LEU A 450 0.38 -9.26 16.14
CA LEU A 450 1.11 -10.39 16.73
C LEU A 450 2.52 -10.50 16.16
N ALA A 451 2.68 -10.33 14.84
CA ALA A 451 3.99 -10.33 14.18
C ALA A 451 4.87 -9.16 14.66
N CYS A 452 4.30 -7.97 14.80
CA CYS A 452 4.98 -6.79 15.32
C CYS A 452 5.46 -7.01 16.77
N ALA A 453 4.57 -7.48 17.65
CA ALA A 453 4.91 -7.79 19.05
C ALA A 453 6.04 -8.83 19.14
N GLN A 454 6.00 -9.86 18.28
CA GLN A 454 7.06 -10.86 18.22
C GLN A 454 8.39 -10.26 17.72
N ALA A 455 8.36 -9.40 16.69
CA ALA A 455 9.55 -8.71 16.18
C ALA A 455 10.19 -7.82 17.26
N ILE A 456 9.39 -7.09 18.05
CA ILE A 456 9.86 -6.28 19.17
C ILE A 456 10.51 -7.16 20.25
N LYS A 457 9.82 -8.22 20.68
CA LYS A 457 10.33 -9.17 21.68
C LYS A 457 11.68 -9.78 21.27
N ARG A 458 11.84 -10.07 19.99
CA ARG A 458 13.06 -10.66 19.41
C ARG A 458 14.08 -9.61 18.95
N ARG A 459 13.81 -8.33 19.13
CA ARG A 459 14.65 -7.20 18.70
C ARG A 459 14.99 -7.24 17.21
N GLN A 460 14.06 -7.66 16.38
CA GLN A 460 14.22 -7.78 14.92
C GLN A 460 13.90 -6.45 14.23
N THR A 461 14.90 -5.72 13.79
CA THR A 461 14.71 -4.44 13.08
C THR A 461 14.57 -4.60 11.55
N HIS A 462 14.91 -5.77 11.01
CA HIS A 462 14.93 -5.99 9.56
C HIS A 462 13.54 -5.89 8.89
N ALA A 463 12.46 -6.10 9.65
CA ALA A 463 11.08 -5.94 9.19
C ALA A 463 10.44 -4.59 9.60
N ALA A 464 11.18 -3.72 10.31
CA ALA A 464 10.63 -2.48 10.87
C ALA A 464 9.98 -1.57 9.81
N ALA A 465 10.54 -1.52 8.59
CA ALA A 465 9.99 -0.71 7.50
C ALA A 465 8.53 -1.08 7.17
N LEU A 466 8.15 -2.37 7.23
CA LEU A 466 6.76 -2.81 7.02
C LEU A 466 5.82 -2.23 8.08
N PHE A 467 6.19 -2.37 9.35
CA PHE A 467 5.34 -1.91 10.46
C PHE A 467 5.29 -0.38 10.55
N VAL A 468 6.40 0.31 10.25
CA VAL A 468 6.42 1.78 10.17
C VAL A 468 5.56 2.27 9.01
N ALA A 469 5.54 1.58 7.87
CA ALA A 469 4.67 1.92 6.74
C ALA A 469 3.19 1.76 7.11
N LEU A 470 2.83 0.67 7.81
CA LEU A 470 1.47 0.44 8.30
C LEU A 470 1.03 1.48 9.36
N LEU A 471 1.93 1.87 10.25
CA LEU A 471 1.68 2.98 11.18
C LEU A 471 1.53 4.31 10.42
N GLY A 472 2.39 4.55 9.44
CA GLY A 472 2.38 5.78 8.64
C GLY A 472 1.07 5.98 7.88
N ILE A 473 0.56 4.94 7.21
CA ILE A 473 -0.74 5.03 6.52
C ILE A 473 -1.89 5.22 7.52
N PHE A 474 -1.87 4.55 8.68
CA PHE A 474 -2.86 4.76 9.72
C PHE A 474 -2.89 6.23 10.17
N LEU A 475 -1.73 6.80 10.53
CA LEU A 475 -1.64 8.19 10.98
C LEU A 475 -2.04 9.19 9.90
N PHE A 476 -1.67 8.93 8.64
CA PHE A 476 -2.10 9.75 7.51
C PHE A 476 -3.62 9.77 7.39
N LEU A 477 -4.27 8.60 7.43
CA LEU A 477 -5.72 8.49 7.31
C LEU A 477 -6.47 9.04 8.53
N CYS A 478 -5.81 9.22 9.68
CA CYS A 478 -6.39 9.94 10.82
C CYS A 478 -6.61 11.44 10.53
N MET A 479 -5.81 12.04 9.65
CA MET A 479 -5.87 13.48 9.34
C MET A 479 -6.48 13.79 7.97
N TRP A 480 -6.43 12.86 7.03
CA TRP A 480 -6.90 13.01 5.65
C TRP A 480 -8.38 12.67 5.53
N GLU A 481 -9.03 12.98 4.40
CA GLU A 481 -10.37 12.48 4.12
C GLU A 481 -10.45 10.95 4.26
N THR A 482 -11.65 10.39 4.46
CA THR A 482 -11.84 8.96 4.70
C THR A 482 -12.59 8.27 3.59
N ARG A 483 -12.04 7.14 3.15
CA ARG A 483 -12.71 6.11 2.33
C ARG A 483 -12.05 4.77 2.62
N ALA A 484 -12.81 3.68 2.61
CA ALA A 484 -12.26 2.34 2.87
C ALA A 484 -11.19 1.95 1.84
N ARG A 485 -11.34 2.35 0.57
CA ARG A 485 -10.38 2.08 -0.51
C ARG A 485 -8.99 2.69 -0.29
N TYR A 486 -8.86 3.72 0.55
CA TYR A 486 -7.56 4.39 0.75
C TYR A 486 -6.53 3.53 1.48
N PHE A 487 -6.96 2.56 2.28
CA PHE A 487 -6.06 1.59 2.88
C PHE A 487 -5.66 0.48 1.91
N PHE A 488 -6.47 0.17 0.89
CA PHE A 488 -6.28 -0.98 -0.01
C PHE A 488 -4.88 -1.03 -0.63
N GLN A 489 -4.30 0.11 -0.96
CA GLN A 489 -2.94 0.23 -1.46
C GLN A 489 -1.88 -0.44 -0.56
N PHE A 490 -2.14 -0.54 0.75
CA PHE A 490 -1.23 -1.15 1.74
C PHE A 490 -1.58 -2.60 2.08
N GLU A 491 -2.56 -3.18 1.43
CA GLU A 491 -3.00 -4.55 1.72
C GLU A 491 -1.88 -5.58 1.55
N LEU A 492 -1.10 -5.51 0.47
CA LEU A 492 0.06 -6.40 0.30
C LEU A 492 1.13 -6.20 1.39
N VAL A 493 1.29 -4.98 1.91
CA VAL A 493 2.21 -4.70 3.04
C VAL A 493 1.67 -5.31 4.34
N LEU A 494 0.36 -5.24 4.56
CA LEU A 494 -0.31 -5.86 5.71
C LEU A 494 -0.13 -7.39 5.71
N LEU A 495 -0.37 -8.01 4.56
CA LEU A 495 -0.17 -9.46 4.39
C LEU A 495 1.31 -9.86 4.56
N CYS A 496 2.26 -9.07 4.04
CA CYS A 496 3.68 -9.27 4.29
C CYS A 496 4.02 -9.19 5.78
N ALA A 497 3.47 -8.21 6.50
CA ALA A 497 3.67 -8.07 7.94
C ALA A 497 3.12 -9.29 8.71
N GLY A 498 1.91 -9.76 8.37
CA GLY A 498 1.32 -10.97 8.93
C GLY A 498 2.16 -12.23 8.67
N ALA A 499 2.75 -12.35 7.47
CA ALA A 499 3.61 -13.48 7.11
C ALA A 499 4.93 -13.55 7.91
N MET A 500 5.31 -12.45 8.59
CA MET A 500 6.48 -12.42 9.49
C MET A 500 6.25 -13.18 10.81
N LEU A 501 5.00 -13.48 11.20
CA LEU A 501 4.71 -14.17 12.45
C LEU A 501 5.28 -15.60 12.42
N GLU A 502 6.21 -15.89 13.31
CA GLU A 502 6.73 -17.24 13.47
C GLU A 502 5.83 -18.05 14.40
N THR A 503 5.30 -19.17 13.88
CA THR A 503 4.53 -20.09 14.69
C THR A 503 5.45 -21.09 15.38
N PRO A 504 5.19 -21.49 16.64
CA PRO A 504 5.99 -22.50 17.32
C PRO A 504 5.79 -23.86 16.61
N CYS A 505 6.79 -24.29 15.87
CA CYS A 505 6.83 -25.64 15.32
C CYS A 505 7.53 -26.56 16.32
N ARG A 506 6.82 -27.54 16.87
CA ARG A 506 7.47 -28.66 17.58
C ARG A 506 8.25 -29.48 16.52
N GLY A 507 9.58 -29.48 16.63
CA GLY A 507 10.44 -30.39 15.86
C GLY A 507 11.11 -29.89 14.59
N ALA A 508 11.22 -28.58 14.37
CA ALA A 508 12.01 -28.07 13.24
C ALA A 508 13.52 -28.15 13.58
N VAL A 509 14.19 -29.12 12.98
CA VAL A 509 15.66 -29.13 12.89
C VAL A 509 16.07 -27.87 12.12
N HIS A 510 16.76 -26.95 12.77
CA HIS A 510 17.41 -25.83 12.08
C HIS A 510 18.46 -26.39 11.11
N LEU A 511 18.10 -26.55 9.85
CA LEU A 511 19.09 -26.71 8.80
C LEU A 511 19.81 -25.36 8.66
N PRO A 512 21.13 -25.30 8.95
CA PRO A 512 21.88 -24.07 8.76
C PRO A 512 21.81 -23.70 7.28
N LEU A 513 21.50 -22.44 7.00
CA LEU A 513 21.59 -21.88 5.65
C LEU A 513 22.98 -22.19 5.12
N PRO A 514 23.12 -22.72 3.88
CA PRO A 514 24.42 -22.97 3.31
C PRO A 514 25.19 -21.65 3.26
N MET A 515 26.18 -21.51 4.13
CA MET A 515 27.16 -20.43 4.02
C MET A 515 27.71 -20.48 2.59
N ARG A 516 27.55 -19.44 1.81
CA ARG A 516 28.24 -19.28 0.53
C ARG A 516 29.72 -19.57 0.77
N ARG A 517 30.19 -20.70 0.34
CA ARG A 517 31.63 -20.97 0.23
C ARG A 517 32.24 -19.83 -0.56
N LYS A 518 33.14 -19.08 0.07
CA LYS A 518 34.05 -18.21 -0.67
C LYS A 518 34.71 -19.08 -1.72
N ALA A 519 34.58 -18.72 -2.99
CA ALA A 519 35.40 -19.30 -4.04
C ALA A 519 36.84 -19.06 -3.63
N CYS A 520 37.58 -20.15 -3.39
CA CYS A 520 39.02 -20.08 -3.26
C CYS A 520 39.56 -19.57 -4.59
N VAL A 521 40.29 -18.47 -4.54
CA VAL A 521 41.11 -18.02 -5.64
C VAL A 521 42.23 -19.06 -5.79
N PRO A 522 42.47 -19.68 -6.98
CA PRO A 522 43.63 -20.55 -7.20
C PRO A 522 44.87 -19.67 -7.23
N GLY A 523 45.76 -19.81 -6.27
CA GLY A 523 47.04 -19.07 -6.33
C GLY A 523 47.87 -18.97 -5.06
N ASP A 524 47.47 -19.55 -3.92
CA ASP A 524 48.38 -19.59 -2.77
C ASP A 524 49.10 -20.94 -2.70
N VAL A 525 50.37 -20.90 -3.07
CA VAL A 525 51.37 -21.98 -2.94
C VAL A 525 51.55 -22.26 -1.45
N CYS A 526 51.30 -23.48 -1.04
CA CYS A 526 51.69 -24.00 0.28
C CYS A 526 53.17 -24.30 0.27
N ASP A 527 53.97 -23.44 0.86
CA ASP A 527 55.33 -23.80 1.28
C ASP A 527 55.27 -24.66 2.54
N GLY A 528 55.71 -25.89 2.38
CA GLY A 528 55.92 -26.81 3.47
C GLY A 528 57.34 -26.70 4.01
N SER A 529 57.49 -26.54 5.30
CA SER A 529 58.69 -27.04 6.02
C SER A 529 58.34 -27.21 7.51
N SER A 530 58.31 -28.47 7.95
CA SER A 530 59.17 -29.09 8.97
C SER A 530 59.21 -28.34 10.33
N ALA A 531 59.09 -28.94 11.48
CA ALA A 531 59.67 -30.14 12.04
C ALA A 531 59.24 -30.32 13.51
N GLN A 532 59.05 -31.58 13.91
CA GLN A 532 59.51 -32.22 15.18
C GLN A 532 59.37 -31.53 16.57
N ARG A 533 58.49 -32.10 17.36
CA ARG A 533 58.61 -32.85 18.65
C ARG A 533 59.60 -32.29 19.74
N PRO A 534 59.40 -32.58 21.00
CA PRO A 534 58.72 -33.73 21.61
C PRO A 534 57.45 -33.41 22.36
#